data_ed532c6ae5fcb37ea17f2fcfbba2489b
#
_entry.id   ed532c6ae5fcb37ea17f2fcfbba2489b
#
_cell.length_a   1.000
_cell.length_b   1.000
_cell.length_c   1.000
_cell.angle_alpha   90.00
_cell.angle_beta   90.00
_cell.angle_gamma   90.00
#
_symmetry.space_group_name_H-M   'P 1'
#
loop_
_entity.id
_entity.type
_entity.pdbx_description
1 polymer ?
#
loop_
_entity_poly.entity_id
_entity_poly.type
_entity_poly.pdbx_seq_one_letter_code
_entity_poly.pdbx_strand_id
1 'polypeptide(L)'
;RLRADYFDIIHLHDFEYQNRRYTEWALDEGLATLHTLKREGRIGAVSCGIYPMDLWQRIFRDYEIDVALTHNHYCLNDTRLLELLPLAREKNIGIINGSPFASSLLTDRGPAEWHPASPEDQMLFKATANFCRAQGTCISKLALQFASRHSDIPTTLFSSANPVSVKRNVQWSEEQIDDSLLAKVMELLSPVFNKQWSYSGDNVHQSTTAHKSIPKHCDHKSLERISISGNHV
;
A
#
# COMPACT_ATOMS: atom_id res chain seq x y z
N ARG A 1 9.72 11.16 -17.73
CA ARG A 1 8.40 11.64 -17.29
C ARG A 1 8.52 12.56 -16.08
N LEU A 2 9.28 12.17 -15.05
CA LEU A 2 9.37 12.89 -13.80
C LEU A 2 10.34 14.09 -13.85
N ARG A 3 11.23 14.15 -14.86
CA ARG A 3 12.25 15.20 -15.04
C ARG A 3 13.05 15.43 -13.75
N ALA A 4 13.45 14.36 -13.09
CA ALA A 4 14.25 14.35 -11.88
C ALA A 4 15.51 13.51 -12.12
N ASP A 5 16.63 14.01 -11.61
CA ASP A 5 17.94 13.35 -11.73
C ASP A 5 18.25 12.49 -10.51
N TYR A 6 17.48 12.65 -9.43
CA TYR A 6 17.64 11.95 -8.17
C TYR A 6 16.28 11.58 -7.56
N PHE A 7 16.22 10.43 -6.88
CA PHE A 7 15.09 9.99 -6.07
C PHE A 7 15.57 9.53 -4.70
N ASP A 8 14.87 9.94 -3.65
CA ASP A 8 15.22 9.56 -2.28
C ASP A 8 15.05 8.05 -2.07
N ILE A 9 13.95 7.47 -2.55
CA ILE A 9 13.65 6.05 -2.45
C ILE A 9 13.09 5.54 -3.78
N ILE A 10 13.57 4.40 -4.25
CA ILE A 10 12.96 3.65 -5.35
C ILE A 10 12.49 2.30 -4.84
N HIS A 11 11.21 2.01 -5.06
CA HIS A 11 10.60 0.72 -4.74
C HIS A 11 10.59 -0.21 -5.95
N LEU A 12 11.21 -1.39 -5.83
CA LEU A 12 10.93 -2.53 -6.69
C LEU A 12 9.57 -3.08 -6.27
N HIS A 13 8.57 -3.02 -7.16
CA HIS A 13 7.17 -3.15 -6.73
C HIS A 13 6.41 -4.17 -7.57
N ASP A 14 5.46 -4.89 -6.94
CA ASP A 14 4.49 -5.78 -7.60
C ASP A 14 5.09 -6.95 -8.39
N PHE A 15 6.29 -7.41 -8.04
CA PHE A 15 6.96 -8.51 -8.74
C PHE A 15 6.50 -9.91 -8.27
N GLU A 16 5.65 -9.97 -7.28
CA GLU A 16 5.04 -11.21 -6.76
C GLU A 16 3.81 -11.66 -7.55
N TYR A 17 3.24 -10.80 -8.39
CA TYR A 17 2.08 -11.14 -9.22
C TYR A 17 2.41 -12.14 -10.33
N GLN A 18 1.39 -12.60 -11.05
CA GLN A 18 1.50 -13.58 -12.13
C GLN A 18 2.17 -14.89 -11.68
N ASN A 19 1.72 -15.46 -10.56
CA ASN A 19 2.29 -16.65 -9.97
C ASN A 19 3.81 -16.55 -9.71
N ARG A 20 4.29 -15.37 -9.31
CA ARG A 20 5.70 -15.08 -9.00
C ARG A 20 6.64 -15.26 -10.19
N ARG A 21 6.12 -15.15 -11.41
CA ARG A 21 6.88 -15.38 -12.64
C ARG A 21 8.16 -14.53 -12.73
N TYR A 22 8.11 -13.30 -12.19
CA TYR A 22 9.21 -12.35 -12.30
C TYR A 22 9.94 -12.15 -10.96
N THR A 23 9.59 -12.88 -9.91
CA THR A 23 10.12 -12.67 -8.56
C THR A 23 11.62 -12.89 -8.51
N GLU A 24 12.13 -14.00 -9.03
CA GLU A 24 13.57 -14.30 -9.00
C GLU A 24 14.37 -13.26 -9.80
N TRP A 25 13.93 -12.97 -11.03
CA TRP A 25 14.57 -11.93 -11.85
C TRP A 25 14.57 -10.55 -11.16
N ALA A 26 13.47 -10.18 -10.54
CA ALA A 26 13.35 -8.90 -9.85
C ALA A 26 14.28 -8.83 -8.63
N LEU A 27 14.37 -9.90 -7.85
CA LEU A 27 15.24 -9.95 -6.68
C LEU A 27 16.73 -9.98 -7.06
N ASP A 28 17.10 -10.66 -8.14
CA ASP A 28 18.49 -10.75 -8.58
C ASP A 28 18.90 -9.53 -9.41
N GLU A 29 18.31 -9.34 -10.60
CA GLU A 29 18.72 -8.30 -11.55
C GLU A 29 18.14 -6.92 -11.17
N GLY A 30 16.88 -6.88 -10.68
CA GLY A 30 16.21 -5.65 -10.31
C GLY A 30 16.90 -4.97 -9.13
N LEU A 31 17.15 -5.69 -8.05
CA LEU A 31 17.87 -5.16 -6.88
C LEU A 31 19.31 -4.78 -7.23
N ALA A 32 20.03 -5.62 -8.00
CA ALA A 32 21.39 -5.29 -8.45
C ALA A 32 21.45 -3.97 -9.23
N THR A 33 20.43 -3.72 -10.07
CA THR A 33 20.29 -2.47 -10.81
C THR A 33 20.05 -1.29 -9.85
N LEU A 34 19.16 -1.43 -8.86
CA LEU A 34 18.89 -0.38 -7.88
C LEU A 34 20.13 -0.07 -7.03
N HIS A 35 20.88 -1.10 -6.60
CA HIS A 35 22.15 -0.91 -5.90
C HIS A 35 23.19 -0.17 -6.75
N THR A 36 23.22 -0.42 -8.06
CA THR A 36 24.09 0.32 -8.97
C THR A 36 23.71 1.79 -9.03
N LEU A 37 22.41 2.10 -9.19
CA LEU A 37 21.91 3.48 -9.19
C LEU A 37 22.19 4.19 -7.85
N LYS A 38 22.14 3.47 -6.73
CA LYS A 38 22.50 4.01 -5.42
C LYS A 38 23.98 4.36 -5.35
N ARG A 39 24.88 3.46 -5.82
CA ARG A 39 26.33 3.74 -5.87
C ARG A 39 26.66 4.93 -6.81
N GLU A 40 25.90 5.12 -7.86
CA GLU A 40 26.03 6.28 -8.79
C GLU A 40 25.46 7.57 -8.19
N GLY A 41 24.86 7.55 -7.01
CA GLY A 41 24.24 8.71 -6.37
C GLY A 41 22.96 9.20 -7.03
N ARG A 42 22.29 8.34 -7.80
CA ARG A 42 21.03 8.65 -8.49
C ARG A 42 19.79 8.34 -7.64
N ILE A 43 19.93 7.46 -6.66
CA ILE A 43 18.90 7.18 -5.66
C ILE A 43 19.52 7.15 -4.26
N GLY A 44 18.72 7.48 -3.25
CA GLY A 44 19.14 7.47 -1.85
C GLY A 44 19.00 6.10 -1.21
N ALA A 45 17.88 5.42 -1.45
CA ALA A 45 17.56 4.16 -0.81
C ALA A 45 16.94 3.16 -1.80
N VAL A 46 17.33 1.89 -1.63
CA VAL A 46 16.78 0.72 -2.33
C VAL A 46 15.63 0.15 -1.52
N SER A 47 14.50 -0.07 -2.14
CA SER A 47 13.30 -0.58 -1.47
C SER A 47 12.59 -1.65 -2.27
N CYS A 48 11.82 -2.47 -1.56
CA CYS A 48 10.79 -3.33 -2.13
C CYS A 48 9.41 -2.91 -1.64
N GLY A 49 8.38 -3.15 -2.48
CA GLY A 49 6.98 -2.96 -2.13
C GLY A 49 6.15 -4.14 -2.61
N ILE A 50 5.80 -5.06 -1.70
CA ILE A 50 5.09 -6.31 -2.02
C ILE A 50 4.06 -6.66 -0.94
N TYR A 51 3.20 -7.65 -1.22
CA TYR A 51 2.20 -8.12 -0.30
C TYR A 51 2.58 -9.41 0.47
N PRO A 52 3.13 -10.51 -0.12
CA PRO A 52 3.25 -11.79 0.58
C PRO A 52 4.25 -11.79 1.73
N MET A 53 3.82 -12.23 2.91
CA MET A 53 4.67 -12.29 4.11
C MET A 53 5.84 -13.27 3.99
N ASP A 54 5.65 -14.43 3.35
CA ASP A 54 6.71 -15.40 3.11
C ASP A 54 7.84 -14.82 2.24
N LEU A 55 7.48 -13.99 1.27
CA LEU A 55 8.44 -13.30 0.43
C LEU A 55 9.17 -12.19 1.21
N TRP A 56 8.46 -11.46 2.09
CA TRP A 56 9.09 -10.51 3.00
C TRP A 56 10.11 -11.17 3.92
N GLN A 57 9.78 -12.32 4.52
CA GLN A 57 10.70 -13.09 5.37
C GLN A 57 11.96 -13.49 4.60
N ARG A 58 11.79 -13.91 3.33
CA ARG A 58 12.92 -14.23 2.43
C ARG A 58 13.76 -12.99 2.11
N ILE A 59 13.13 -11.89 1.71
CA ILE A 59 13.84 -10.64 1.36
C ILE A 59 14.65 -10.15 2.56
N PHE A 60 14.05 -10.10 3.73
CA PHE A 60 14.75 -9.64 4.93
C PHE A 60 15.91 -10.52 5.31
N ARG A 61 15.85 -11.84 5.06
CA ARG A 61 16.92 -12.77 5.37
C ARG A 61 18.04 -12.72 4.34
N ASP A 62 17.70 -12.76 3.06
CA ASP A 62 18.60 -13.14 1.98
C ASP A 62 19.07 -11.96 1.10
N TYR A 63 18.41 -10.79 1.18
CA TYR A 63 18.71 -9.63 0.32
C TYR A 63 19.00 -8.37 1.13
N GLU A 64 19.71 -7.44 0.50
CA GLU A 64 19.98 -6.11 1.07
C GLU A 64 18.97 -5.10 0.52
N ILE A 65 18.21 -4.48 1.42
CA ILE A 65 17.33 -3.35 1.12
C ILE A 65 17.42 -2.32 2.25
N ASP A 66 17.18 -1.06 1.93
CA ASP A 66 17.16 0.01 2.93
C ASP A 66 15.77 0.24 3.52
N VAL A 67 14.72 -0.01 2.72
CA VAL A 67 13.34 0.28 3.09
C VAL A 67 12.41 -0.85 2.62
N ALA A 68 11.44 -1.20 3.44
CA ALA A 68 10.34 -2.11 3.10
C ALA A 68 9.01 -1.36 3.11
N LEU A 69 8.33 -1.30 1.96
CA LEU A 69 6.96 -0.82 1.84
C LEU A 69 6.00 -2.01 1.94
N THR A 70 5.48 -2.24 3.14
CA THR A 70 4.55 -3.35 3.41
C THR A 70 3.10 -2.93 3.13
N HIS A 71 2.23 -3.90 2.86
CA HIS A 71 0.84 -3.65 2.46
C HIS A 71 -0.10 -4.53 3.26
N ASN A 72 -1.07 -3.93 3.97
CA ASN A 72 -2.10 -4.61 4.78
C ASN A 72 -1.57 -5.52 5.91
N HIS A 73 -0.35 -5.34 6.41
CA HIS A 73 0.23 -6.19 7.45
C HIS A 73 0.36 -5.52 8.83
N TYR A 74 -0.04 -4.25 8.92
CA TYR A 74 -0.21 -3.57 10.21
C TYR A 74 -1.43 -2.65 10.15
N CYS A 75 -2.58 -3.22 10.47
CA CYS A 75 -3.89 -2.57 10.55
C CYS A 75 -4.75 -3.27 11.61
N LEU A 76 -5.97 -2.81 11.89
CA LEU A 76 -6.80 -3.33 12.99
C LEU A 76 -7.04 -4.86 12.95
N ASN A 77 -7.05 -5.45 11.78
CA ASN A 77 -7.28 -6.88 11.59
C ASN A 77 -6.02 -7.68 11.22
N ASP A 78 -4.85 -7.05 11.15
CA ASP A 78 -3.61 -7.75 10.81
C ASP A 78 -2.41 -7.06 11.48
N THR A 79 -1.60 -7.83 12.21
CA THR A 79 -0.40 -7.34 12.90
C THR A 79 0.85 -8.15 12.55
N ARG A 80 0.82 -8.93 11.49
CA ARG A 80 1.96 -9.81 11.11
C ARG A 80 3.23 -9.06 10.74
N LEU A 81 3.13 -7.78 10.38
CA LEU A 81 4.32 -6.94 10.21
C LEU A 81 5.21 -6.93 11.46
N LEU A 82 4.63 -7.09 12.66
CA LEU A 82 5.40 -7.13 13.90
C LEU A 82 6.41 -8.28 13.96
N GLU A 83 6.15 -9.37 13.24
CA GLU A 83 7.06 -10.53 13.14
C GLU A 83 8.38 -10.18 12.41
N LEU A 84 8.36 -9.17 11.54
CA LEU A 84 9.53 -8.71 10.78
C LEU A 84 10.35 -7.65 11.52
N LEU A 85 9.79 -6.95 12.49
CA LEU A 85 10.45 -5.81 13.14
C LEU A 85 11.77 -6.15 13.83
N PRO A 86 11.94 -7.32 14.50
CA PRO A 86 13.24 -7.68 15.07
C PRO A 86 14.36 -7.73 14.01
N LEU A 87 14.10 -8.37 12.88
CA LEU A 87 15.06 -8.48 11.78
C LEU A 87 15.24 -7.15 11.04
N ALA A 88 14.17 -6.35 10.93
CA ALA A 88 14.26 -5.00 10.38
C ALA A 88 15.23 -4.12 11.19
N ARG A 89 15.13 -4.17 12.52
CA ARG A 89 16.05 -3.43 13.41
C ARG A 89 17.49 -3.93 13.26
N GLU A 90 17.70 -5.26 13.30
CA GLU A 90 19.02 -5.88 13.16
C GLU A 90 19.71 -5.43 11.87
N LYS A 91 18.98 -5.40 10.77
CA LYS A 91 19.49 -5.04 9.44
C LYS A 91 19.36 -3.56 9.08
N ASN A 92 18.86 -2.73 10.00
CA ASN A 92 18.63 -1.31 9.79
C ASN A 92 17.71 -1.02 8.57
N ILE A 93 16.65 -1.81 8.41
CA ILE A 93 15.66 -1.65 7.35
C ILE A 93 14.55 -0.72 7.84
N GLY A 94 14.32 0.40 7.15
CA GLY A 94 13.20 1.29 7.42
C GLY A 94 11.86 0.67 7.01
N ILE A 95 10.82 0.86 7.82
CA ILE A 95 9.48 0.34 7.55
C ILE A 95 8.53 1.45 7.12
N ILE A 96 7.88 1.26 5.99
CA ILE A 96 6.72 2.05 5.56
C ILE A 96 5.51 1.12 5.57
N ASN A 97 4.52 1.43 6.40
CA ASN A 97 3.27 0.68 6.50
C ASN A 97 2.25 1.23 5.50
N GLY A 98 1.94 0.49 4.47
CA GLY A 98 0.89 0.83 3.49
C GLY A 98 -0.47 0.26 3.87
N SER A 99 -1.53 0.90 3.38
CA SER A 99 -2.92 0.44 3.48
C SER A 99 -3.48 0.29 4.90
N PRO A 100 -3.44 1.34 5.75
CA PRO A 100 -3.97 1.28 7.11
C PRO A 100 -5.48 0.96 7.16
N PHE A 101 -6.17 1.10 6.04
CA PHE A 101 -7.60 0.81 5.89
C PHE A 101 -7.90 -0.60 5.36
N ALA A 102 -6.93 -1.52 5.33
CA ALA A 102 -7.08 -2.90 4.87
C ALA A 102 -7.80 -2.98 3.51
N SER A 103 -7.29 -2.29 2.48
CA SER A 103 -7.90 -2.21 1.14
C SER A 103 -9.38 -1.81 1.18
N SER A 104 -9.73 -0.88 2.05
CA SER A 104 -11.07 -0.32 2.31
C SER A 104 -12.01 -1.19 3.17
N LEU A 105 -11.62 -2.36 3.63
CA LEU A 105 -12.42 -3.14 4.60
C LEU A 105 -12.70 -2.34 5.88
N LEU A 106 -11.72 -1.56 6.35
CA LEU A 106 -11.82 -0.71 7.54
C LEU A 106 -12.34 0.71 7.21
N THR A 107 -13.35 0.80 6.36
CA THR A 107 -14.03 2.04 6.00
C THR A 107 -15.55 1.89 6.01
N ASP A 108 -16.28 2.98 6.19
CA ASP A 108 -17.74 2.96 6.11
C ASP A 108 -18.28 2.59 4.72
N ARG A 109 -17.50 2.86 3.67
CA ARG A 109 -17.84 2.48 2.30
C ARG A 109 -17.71 0.98 2.05
N GLY A 110 -16.81 0.32 2.78
CA GLY A 110 -16.41 -1.05 2.52
C GLY A 110 -15.47 -1.21 1.31
N PRO A 111 -15.07 -2.45 1.01
CA PRO A 111 -14.14 -2.77 -0.06
C PRO A 111 -14.76 -2.60 -1.45
N ALA A 112 -13.91 -2.56 -2.47
CA ALA A 112 -14.34 -2.65 -3.86
C ALA A 112 -14.79 -4.08 -4.22
N GLU A 113 -15.58 -4.23 -5.30
CA GLU A 113 -16.13 -5.51 -5.76
C GLU A 113 -15.06 -6.58 -6.05
N TRP A 114 -13.86 -6.15 -6.47
CA TRP A 114 -12.75 -7.06 -6.75
C TRP A 114 -12.07 -7.63 -5.49
N HIS A 115 -12.41 -7.11 -4.30
CA HIS A 115 -11.74 -7.54 -3.06
C HIS A 115 -12.06 -9.00 -2.74
N PRO A 116 -11.06 -9.85 -2.45
CA PRO A 116 -11.25 -11.30 -2.31
C PRO A 116 -11.86 -11.75 -0.97
N ALA A 117 -12.18 -10.83 -0.05
CA ALA A 117 -12.86 -11.17 1.19
C ALA A 117 -14.24 -11.76 0.92
N SER A 118 -14.58 -12.83 1.64
CA SER A 118 -15.89 -13.47 1.52
C SER A 118 -17.03 -12.53 1.92
N PRO A 119 -18.27 -12.75 1.47
CA PRO A 119 -19.42 -11.95 1.90
C PRO A 119 -19.58 -11.92 3.43
N GLU A 120 -19.28 -13.03 4.12
CA GLU A 120 -19.32 -13.15 5.58
C GLU A 120 -18.28 -12.24 6.23
N ASP A 121 -17.04 -12.26 5.73
CA ASP A 121 -15.98 -11.38 6.19
C ASP A 121 -16.36 -9.92 6.00
N GLN A 122 -16.85 -9.55 4.80
CA GLN A 122 -17.30 -8.19 4.51
C GLN A 122 -18.45 -7.73 5.42
N MET A 123 -19.40 -8.63 5.73
CA MET A 123 -20.48 -8.34 6.67
C MET A 123 -19.94 -8.07 8.08
N LEU A 124 -18.92 -8.80 8.54
CA LEU A 124 -18.28 -8.59 9.83
C LEU A 124 -17.64 -7.20 9.90
N PHE A 125 -16.88 -6.80 8.88
CA PHE A 125 -16.30 -5.45 8.82
C PHE A 125 -17.38 -4.37 8.80
N LYS A 126 -18.46 -4.58 8.05
CA LYS A 126 -19.60 -3.65 8.01
C LYS A 126 -20.30 -3.53 9.37
N ALA A 127 -20.52 -4.65 10.06
CA ALA A 127 -21.10 -4.66 11.40
C ALA A 127 -20.19 -3.89 12.39
N THR A 128 -18.88 -4.11 12.33
CA THR A 128 -17.89 -3.41 13.15
C THR A 128 -17.87 -1.90 12.85
N ALA A 129 -17.96 -1.49 11.58
CA ALA A 129 -18.08 -0.09 11.20
C ALA A 129 -19.37 0.55 11.74
N ASN A 130 -20.50 -0.18 11.71
CA ASN A 130 -21.76 0.27 12.31
C ASN A 130 -21.65 0.43 13.84
N PHE A 131 -20.95 -0.49 14.50
CA PHE A 131 -20.68 -0.40 15.92
C PHE A 131 -19.88 0.88 16.23
N CYS A 132 -18.79 1.16 15.52
CA CYS A 132 -18.02 2.39 15.69
C CYS A 132 -18.90 3.64 15.53
N ARG A 133 -19.79 3.65 14.55
CA ARG A 133 -20.71 4.75 14.26
C ARG A 133 -21.70 4.97 15.42
N ALA A 134 -22.20 3.90 16.01
CA ALA A 134 -23.06 3.96 17.20
C ALA A 134 -22.31 4.51 18.44
N GLN A 135 -20.97 4.41 18.48
CA GLN A 135 -20.11 5.01 19.50
C GLN A 135 -19.66 6.45 19.14
N GLY A 136 -20.24 7.08 18.12
CA GLY A 136 -19.95 8.47 17.74
C GLY A 136 -18.63 8.67 16.97
N THR A 137 -18.04 7.60 16.41
CA THR A 137 -16.81 7.67 15.60
C THR A 137 -16.93 6.83 14.34
N CYS A 138 -15.87 6.74 13.54
CA CYS A 138 -15.82 5.85 12.40
C CYS A 138 -14.65 4.87 12.51
N ILE A 139 -14.81 3.68 11.93
CA ILE A 139 -13.77 2.64 11.95
C ILE A 139 -12.47 3.11 11.29
N SER A 140 -12.54 3.97 10.25
CA SER A 140 -11.37 4.52 9.57
C SER A 140 -10.50 5.39 10.48
N LYS A 141 -11.11 6.14 11.41
CA LYS A 141 -10.36 6.93 12.40
C LYS A 141 -9.52 6.01 13.29
N LEU A 142 -10.14 5.00 13.89
CA LEU A 142 -9.44 4.03 14.73
C LEU A 142 -8.37 3.27 13.97
N ALA A 143 -8.65 2.87 12.73
CA ALA A 143 -7.72 2.15 11.87
C ALA A 143 -6.46 2.99 11.59
N LEU A 144 -6.62 4.28 11.26
CA LEU A 144 -5.50 5.17 11.01
C LEU A 144 -4.70 5.43 12.28
N GLN A 145 -5.37 5.74 13.38
CA GLN A 145 -4.72 5.98 14.68
C GLN A 145 -3.95 4.76 15.17
N PHE A 146 -4.50 3.55 15.01
CA PHE A 146 -3.81 2.29 15.31
C PHE A 146 -2.56 2.13 14.45
N ALA A 147 -2.70 2.27 13.14
CA ALA A 147 -1.61 2.03 12.19
C ALA A 147 -0.45 3.03 12.35
N SER A 148 -0.71 4.24 12.85
CA SER A 148 0.26 5.33 12.97
C SER A 148 0.98 5.41 14.31
N ARG A 149 0.63 4.58 15.30
CA ARG A 149 1.12 4.75 16.70
C ARG A 149 2.32 3.90 17.07
N HIS A 150 2.73 2.95 16.25
CA HIS A 150 3.80 2.02 16.60
C HIS A 150 5.17 2.65 16.42
N SER A 151 5.99 2.68 17.47
CA SER A 151 7.29 3.35 17.49
C SER A 151 8.29 2.85 16.45
N ASP A 152 8.23 1.56 16.11
CA ASP A 152 9.13 0.93 15.11
C ASP A 152 8.58 0.98 13.68
N ILE A 153 7.43 1.60 13.48
CA ILE A 153 6.81 1.83 12.17
C ILE A 153 6.68 3.35 11.98
N PRO A 154 7.77 4.02 11.58
CA PRO A 154 7.83 5.48 11.60
C PRO A 154 6.95 6.16 10.57
N THR A 155 6.50 5.41 9.55
CA THR A 155 5.72 5.97 8.43
C THR A 155 4.55 5.07 8.08
N THR A 156 3.35 5.66 8.03
CA THR A 156 2.14 5.01 7.53
C THR A 156 1.61 5.78 6.33
N LEU A 157 1.40 5.07 5.22
CA LEU A 157 0.87 5.65 3.97
C LEU A 157 -0.62 5.35 3.82
N PHE A 158 -1.38 6.40 3.54
CA PHE A 158 -2.75 6.27 3.05
C PHE A 158 -2.93 7.04 1.73
N SER A 159 -3.95 6.68 0.96
CA SER A 159 -4.27 7.33 -0.30
C SER A 159 -5.71 7.83 -0.30
N SER A 160 -5.94 9.03 -0.84
CA SER A 160 -7.25 9.59 -1.11
C SER A 160 -7.18 10.62 -2.23
N ALA A 161 -8.12 10.56 -3.18
CA ALA A 161 -8.30 11.60 -4.19
C ALA A 161 -9.11 12.79 -3.68
N ASN A 162 -9.66 12.72 -2.46
CA ASN A 162 -10.46 13.79 -1.87
C ASN A 162 -9.63 14.59 -0.87
N PRO A 163 -9.32 15.87 -1.13
CA PRO A 163 -8.49 16.70 -0.26
C PRO A 163 -9.10 16.90 1.14
N VAL A 164 -10.42 16.89 1.27
CA VAL A 164 -11.10 16.95 2.58
C VAL A 164 -10.81 15.71 3.41
N SER A 165 -10.79 14.53 2.78
CA SER A 165 -10.43 13.28 3.43
C SER A 165 -8.94 13.26 3.84
N VAL A 166 -8.06 13.80 3.00
CA VAL A 166 -6.62 13.92 3.33
C VAL A 166 -6.44 14.77 4.59
N LYS A 167 -7.00 15.98 4.58
CA LYS A 167 -6.92 16.90 5.74
C LYS A 167 -7.48 16.26 7.02
N ARG A 168 -8.62 15.63 6.93
CA ARG A 168 -9.27 14.93 8.05
C ARG A 168 -8.40 13.78 8.58
N ASN A 169 -7.82 12.98 7.70
CA ASN A 169 -6.98 11.86 8.09
C ASN A 169 -5.70 12.34 8.82
N VAL A 170 -5.09 13.44 8.38
CA VAL A 170 -3.96 14.06 9.09
C VAL A 170 -4.39 14.50 10.49
N GLN A 171 -5.54 15.16 10.63
CA GLN A 171 -6.06 15.54 11.94
C GLN A 171 -6.28 14.33 12.85
N TRP A 172 -6.86 13.24 12.32
CA TRP A 172 -7.08 12.02 13.10
C TRP A 172 -5.81 11.34 13.59
N SER A 173 -4.72 11.40 12.79
CA SER A 173 -3.44 10.82 13.20
C SER A 173 -2.79 11.56 14.37
N GLU A 174 -3.16 12.82 14.62
CA GLU A 174 -2.67 13.66 15.72
C GLU A 174 -3.53 13.52 16.99
N GLU A 175 -4.76 12.96 16.87
CA GLU A 175 -5.66 12.79 17.99
C GLU A 175 -5.34 11.51 18.80
N GLN A 176 -5.63 11.53 20.08
CA GLN A 176 -5.48 10.34 20.92
C GLN A 176 -6.51 9.28 20.54
N ILE A 177 -6.06 8.02 20.54
CA ILE A 177 -6.94 6.87 20.29
C ILE A 177 -7.71 6.54 21.59
N ASP A 178 -8.98 6.14 21.44
CA ASP A 178 -9.75 5.53 22.51
C ASP A 178 -9.38 4.05 22.63
N ASP A 179 -8.51 3.73 23.59
CA ASP A 179 -8.02 2.37 23.80
C ASP A 179 -9.13 1.40 24.25
N SER A 180 -10.17 1.87 24.93
CA SER A 180 -11.31 1.04 25.34
C SER A 180 -12.14 0.64 24.12
N LEU A 181 -12.42 1.59 23.25
CA LEU A 181 -13.12 1.33 22.00
C LEU A 181 -12.27 0.48 21.04
N LEU A 182 -10.97 0.74 20.96
CA LEU A 182 -10.03 -0.06 20.18
C LEU A 182 -10.08 -1.53 20.60
N ALA A 183 -9.99 -1.83 21.89
CA ALA A 183 -10.04 -3.20 22.38
C ALA A 183 -11.33 -3.92 21.95
N LYS A 184 -12.48 -3.26 22.04
CA LYS A 184 -13.76 -3.82 21.59
C LYS A 184 -13.82 -4.04 20.09
N VAL A 185 -13.28 -3.13 19.30
CA VAL A 185 -13.21 -3.27 17.84
C VAL A 185 -12.29 -4.43 17.44
N MET A 186 -11.15 -4.59 18.09
CA MET A 186 -10.25 -5.73 17.86
C MET A 186 -10.90 -7.06 18.25
N GLU A 187 -11.68 -7.10 19.34
CA GLU A 187 -12.47 -8.27 19.74
C GLU A 187 -13.50 -8.62 18.66
N LEU A 188 -14.24 -7.66 18.14
CA LEU A 188 -15.20 -7.86 17.04
C LEU A 188 -14.55 -8.38 15.77
N LEU A 189 -13.33 -7.92 15.46
CA LEU A 189 -12.57 -8.34 14.28
C LEU A 189 -11.78 -9.65 14.50
N SER A 190 -11.82 -10.25 15.71
CA SER A 190 -11.05 -11.45 16.01
C SER A 190 -11.26 -12.63 15.03
N PRO A 191 -12.47 -12.88 14.45
CA PRO A 191 -12.65 -13.97 13.48
C PRO A 191 -11.88 -13.77 12.17
N VAL A 192 -11.48 -12.54 11.85
CA VAL A 192 -10.73 -12.19 10.64
C VAL A 192 -9.31 -11.69 10.95
N PHE A 193 -8.86 -11.85 12.20
CA PHE A 193 -7.55 -11.39 12.62
C PHE A 193 -6.45 -12.21 11.96
N ASN A 194 -5.48 -11.54 11.34
CA ASN A 194 -4.39 -12.12 10.56
C ASN A 194 -4.85 -13.03 9.40
N LYS A 195 -6.12 -12.89 8.99
CA LYS A 195 -6.66 -13.63 7.84
C LYS A 195 -6.09 -13.06 6.54
N GLN A 196 -5.58 -13.95 5.71
CA GLN A 196 -5.09 -13.58 4.37
C GLN A 196 -6.19 -13.79 3.34
N TRP A 197 -6.31 -12.82 2.44
CA TRP A 197 -7.08 -12.96 1.22
C TRP A 197 -6.11 -13.00 0.05
N SER A 198 -6.12 -14.09 -0.73
CA SER A 198 -5.26 -14.22 -1.91
C SER A 198 -5.70 -13.25 -2.98
N TYR A 199 -4.89 -12.26 -3.24
CA TYR A 199 -4.96 -11.46 -4.45
C TYR A 199 -4.29 -12.27 -5.57
N SER A 200 -4.98 -13.29 -6.11
CA SER A 200 -4.47 -14.01 -7.27
C SER A 200 -4.47 -13.04 -8.45
N GLY A 201 -3.29 -12.75 -9.00
CA GLY A 201 -3.10 -11.75 -10.05
C GLY A 201 -3.91 -12.00 -11.33
N ASP A 202 -4.46 -13.19 -11.49
CA ASP A 202 -5.32 -13.56 -12.61
C ASP A 202 -6.70 -12.92 -12.56
N ASN A 203 -7.20 -12.54 -11.36
CA ASN A 203 -8.53 -11.94 -11.22
C ASN A 203 -8.52 -10.39 -11.17
N VAL A 204 -7.42 -9.77 -10.83
CA VAL A 204 -7.33 -8.29 -10.72
C VAL A 204 -7.25 -7.62 -12.09
N HIS A 205 -6.71 -8.31 -13.11
CA HIS A 205 -6.58 -7.75 -14.46
C HIS A 205 -7.76 -8.00 -15.39
N GLN A 206 -8.73 -8.85 -15.03
CA GLN A 206 -9.91 -9.07 -15.87
C GLN A 206 -10.93 -7.93 -15.83
N SER A 207 -10.93 -7.09 -14.80
CA SER A 207 -11.85 -5.95 -14.69
C SER A 207 -11.35 -4.64 -15.28
N THR A 208 -10.07 -4.57 -15.70
CA THR A 208 -9.44 -3.35 -16.26
C THR A 208 -9.05 -3.45 -17.73
N THR A 209 -9.25 -4.59 -18.40
CA THR A 209 -8.95 -4.75 -19.83
C THR A 209 -10.09 -4.34 -20.77
N ALA A 210 -10.82 -3.27 -20.43
CA ALA A 210 -11.43 -2.41 -21.45
C ALA A 210 -10.43 -1.36 -21.94
N HIS A 211 -9.14 -1.68 -22.02
CA HIS A 211 -8.18 -0.87 -22.77
C HIS A 211 -8.37 -1.13 -24.26
N LYS A 212 -9.01 -0.16 -24.92
CA LYS A 212 -8.94 0.01 -26.37
C LYS A 212 -7.51 -0.21 -26.83
N SER A 213 -7.34 -1.18 -27.71
CA SER A 213 -6.10 -1.44 -28.46
C SER A 213 -5.52 -0.11 -28.97
N ILE A 214 -4.35 0.26 -28.46
CA ILE A 214 -3.56 1.36 -29.03
C ILE A 214 -3.09 0.87 -30.40
N PRO A 215 -3.38 1.59 -31.50
CA PRO A 215 -2.87 1.23 -32.82
C PRO A 215 -1.33 1.29 -32.79
N LYS A 216 -0.71 0.20 -33.21
CA LYS A 216 0.75 0.16 -33.50
C LYS A 216 0.98 0.95 -34.80
N HIS A 217 1.06 2.24 -34.77
CA HIS A 217 1.74 3.10 -35.76
C HIS A 217 1.72 4.54 -35.24
N CYS A 218 2.78 4.95 -34.59
CA CYS A 218 3.15 6.36 -34.53
C CYS A 218 4.21 6.59 -35.60
N ASP A 219 3.77 7.02 -36.78
CA ASP A 219 4.63 7.63 -37.79
C ASP A 219 5.11 9.01 -37.28
N HIS A 220 6.39 9.25 -37.36
CA HIS A 220 7.13 10.41 -36.86
C HIS A 220 6.92 11.69 -37.72
N LYS A 221 5.71 11.94 -38.28
CA LYS A 221 5.45 13.11 -39.12
C LYS A 221 4.10 13.77 -38.87
N SER A 222 3.86 14.31 -37.73
CA SER A 222 2.75 15.27 -37.51
C SER A 222 2.87 16.05 -36.19
N LEU A 223 4.03 16.63 -35.93
CA LEU A 223 4.21 17.65 -34.89
C LEU A 223 4.67 18.98 -35.54
N GLU A 224 3.92 19.44 -36.53
CA GLU A 224 3.97 20.84 -36.95
C GLU A 224 2.54 21.31 -37.20
N ARG A 225 2.19 22.45 -36.57
CA ARG A 225 0.98 23.27 -36.66
C ARG A 225 -0.09 22.98 -35.56
N ILE A 226 0.10 23.56 -34.42
CA ILE A 226 -0.99 24.31 -33.75
C ILE A 226 -0.47 25.71 -33.47
N SER A 227 -0.86 26.60 -34.35
CA SER A 227 -0.69 28.04 -34.27
C SER A 227 -1.59 28.60 -33.17
N ILE A 228 -0.97 29.40 -32.32
CA ILE A 228 -1.67 30.21 -31.33
C ILE A 228 -2.30 31.37 -32.07
N SER A 229 -3.63 31.45 -32.13
CA SER A 229 -4.37 32.67 -32.40
C SER A 229 -4.98 33.18 -31.09
N GLY A 230 -4.35 34.19 -30.53
CA GLY A 230 -4.98 35.02 -29.51
C GLY A 230 -6.07 35.90 -30.13
N ASN A 231 -7.12 36.15 -29.37
CA ASN A 231 -7.91 37.36 -29.49
C ASN A 231 -8.38 37.81 -28.11
N HIS A 232 -8.04 39.05 -27.82
CA HIS A 232 -8.64 39.91 -26.81
C HIS A 232 -10.16 40.11 -27.05
N VAL A 233 -10.99 40.06 -26.05
CA VAL A 233 -11.82 41.12 -25.50
C VAL A 233 -12.17 40.73 -24.08
#